data_dd8cc325774366bdfbb6293f5ab3ab9c
#
_entry.id   dd8cc325774366bdfbb6293f5ab3ab9c
#
_cell.length_a   1.000
_cell.length_b   1.000
_cell.length_c   1.000
_cell.angle_alpha   90.00
_cell.angle_beta   90.00
_cell.angle_gamma   90.00
#
_symmetry.space_group_name_H-M   'P 1'
#
loop_
_entity.id
_entity.type
_entity.pdbx_description
1 polymer ?
#
loop_
_entity_poly.entity_id
_entity_poly.type
_entity_poly.pdbx_seq_one_letter_code
_entity_poly.pdbx_strand_id
1 'polypeptide(L)'
;MIQTQPKILTFEEFLEYKAENRCYELHDGVMVEMQPTGEHEDITAYLVQEFTLLYTQLQLPYRIPSKALVKPPAKDTGYIPDVLLLNRLALASEPLWLKSATITQGTSIPLLVEVVSTNWRDDYLKKLADYEMMGILEYWIADYAALGGIRHIGDPKEPTLSVCQLVEGEYRIRQFRGTDRIISPTFPNMDLNVEQIFRGGSER
;
A
#
# COMPACT_ATOMS: atom_id res chain seq x y z
N MET A 1 -33.66 -14.71 9.85
CA MET A 1 -32.83 -13.92 8.91
C MET A 1 -31.95 -14.90 8.16
N ILE A 2 -32.13 -15.02 6.85
CA ILE A 2 -31.28 -15.86 5.98
C ILE A 2 -30.00 -15.05 5.80
N GLN A 3 -28.89 -15.45 6.45
CA GLN A 3 -27.56 -14.95 6.12
C GLN A 3 -27.22 -15.51 4.73
N THR A 4 -27.33 -14.70 3.71
CA THR A 4 -26.74 -15.00 2.41
C THR A 4 -25.22 -15.05 2.61
N GLN A 5 -24.62 -16.22 2.41
CA GLN A 5 -23.16 -16.32 2.37
C GLN A 5 -22.63 -15.39 1.29
N PRO A 6 -21.53 -14.64 1.55
CA PRO A 6 -20.93 -13.80 0.52
C PRO A 6 -20.57 -14.67 -0.69
N LYS A 7 -20.88 -14.17 -1.88
CA LYS A 7 -20.47 -14.84 -3.12
C LYS A 7 -18.96 -14.83 -3.20
N ILE A 8 -18.34 -16.00 -3.30
CA ILE A 8 -16.90 -16.13 -3.54
C ILE A 8 -16.66 -15.92 -5.04
N LEU A 9 -15.78 -14.98 -5.37
CA LEU A 9 -15.43 -14.62 -6.75
C LEU A 9 -14.01 -15.09 -7.07
N THR A 10 -13.79 -15.50 -8.30
CA THR A 10 -12.44 -15.57 -8.86
C THR A 10 -11.91 -14.17 -9.14
N PHE A 11 -10.59 -14.03 -9.30
CA PHE A 11 -10.01 -12.75 -9.66
C PHE A 11 -10.52 -12.23 -11.02
N GLU A 12 -10.74 -13.10 -11.99
CA GLU A 12 -11.29 -12.78 -13.30
C GLU A 12 -12.73 -12.26 -13.21
N GLU A 13 -13.61 -12.92 -12.43
CA GLU A 13 -14.98 -12.45 -12.18
C GLU A 13 -14.98 -11.08 -11.47
N PHE A 14 -14.03 -10.85 -10.54
CA PHE A 14 -13.87 -9.56 -9.87
C PHE A 14 -13.46 -8.44 -10.84
N LEU A 15 -12.58 -8.72 -11.81
CA LEU A 15 -12.21 -7.72 -12.82
C LEU A 15 -13.40 -7.26 -13.67
N GLU A 16 -14.31 -8.18 -14.02
CA GLU A 16 -15.54 -7.85 -14.72
C GLU A 16 -16.46 -6.97 -13.86
N TYR A 17 -16.63 -7.35 -12.60
CA TYR A 17 -17.45 -6.61 -11.64
C TYR A 17 -16.86 -5.24 -11.29
N LYS A 18 -15.52 -5.14 -11.13
CA LYS A 18 -14.79 -3.90 -10.85
C LYS A 18 -14.96 -2.84 -11.93
N ALA A 19 -15.20 -3.24 -13.19
CA ALA A 19 -15.44 -2.29 -14.27
C ALA A 19 -16.65 -1.39 -14.01
N GLU A 20 -17.64 -1.88 -13.27
CA GLU A 20 -18.84 -1.14 -12.91
C GLU A 20 -18.69 -0.34 -11.61
N ASN A 21 -17.84 -0.80 -10.67
CA ASN A 21 -17.75 -0.21 -9.34
C ASN A 21 -16.30 -0.21 -8.81
N ARG A 22 -15.67 0.96 -8.72
CA ARG A 22 -14.21 1.13 -8.56
C ARG A 22 -13.69 1.22 -7.12
N CYS A 23 -14.53 1.00 -6.11
CA CYS A 23 -14.18 1.17 -4.71
C CYS A 23 -14.07 -0.16 -3.95
N TYR A 24 -13.67 -1.24 -4.64
CA TYR A 24 -13.57 -2.56 -4.02
C TYR A 24 -12.19 -3.18 -4.19
N GLU A 25 -11.73 -3.85 -3.15
CA GLU A 25 -10.66 -4.86 -3.18
C GLU A 25 -11.26 -6.27 -3.20
N LEU A 26 -10.47 -7.26 -3.59
CA LEU A 26 -10.81 -8.67 -3.47
C LEU A 26 -9.89 -9.32 -2.43
N HIS A 27 -10.46 -9.86 -1.36
CA HIS A 27 -9.75 -10.55 -0.29
C HIS A 27 -10.18 -12.01 -0.23
N ASP A 28 -9.35 -12.93 -0.72
CA ASP A 28 -9.64 -14.38 -0.76
C ASP A 28 -11.03 -14.69 -1.36
N GLY A 29 -11.35 -14.06 -2.49
CA GLY A 29 -12.62 -14.20 -3.19
C GLY A 29 -13.78 -13.34 -2.65
N VAL A 30 -13.58 -12.62 -1.56
CA VAL A 30 -14.60 -11.75 -0.96
C VAL A 30 -14.35 -10.29 -1.34
N MET A 31 -15.38 -9.62 -1.89
CA MET A 31 -15.30 -8.18 -2.18
C MET A 31 -15.36 -7.37 -0.89
N VAL A 32 -14.42 -6.45 -0.73
CA VAL A 32 -14.32 -5.50 0.39
C VAL A 32 -14.45 -4.09 -0.15
N GLU A 33 -15.44 -3.35 0.33
CA GLU A 33 -15.64 -1.96 -0.05
C GLU A 33 -14.63 -1.05 0.65
N MET A 34 -14.00 -0.18 -0.12
CA MET A 34 -13.03 0.80 0.38
C MET A 34 -13.74 2.14 0.61
N GLN A 35 -13.76 2.61 1.85
CA GLN A 35 -14.30 3.92 2.24
C GLN A 35 -13.30 4.68 3.11
N PRO A 36 -12.33 5.39 2.51
CA PRO A 36 -11.36 6.18 3.24
C PRO A 36 -12.02 7.39 3.92
N THR A 37 -11.41 7.86 5.01
CA THR A 37 -11.76 9.13 5.65
C THR A 37 -11.02 10.29 4.98
N GLY A 38 -11.45 11.54 5.25
CA GLY A 38 -10.74 12.72 4.74
C GLY A 38 -9.28 12.79 5.20
N GLU A 39 -9.00 12.47 6.46
CA GLU A 39 -7.64 12.46 7.01
C GLU A 39 -6.74 11.40 6.34
N HIS A 40 -7.31 10.23 6.05
CA HIS A 40 -6.63 9.19 5.27
C HIS A 40 -6.26 9.69 3.86
N GLU A 41 -7.19 10.37 3.18
CA GLU A 41 -6.97 10.94 1.86
C GLU A 41 -5.93 12.07 1.88
N ASP A 42 -5.91 12.92 2.91
CA ASP A 42 -4.91 13.98 3.06
C ASP A 42 -3.49 13.40 3.17
N ILE A 43 -3.32 12.35 3.96
CA ILE A 43 -2.03 11.63 4.10
C ILE A 43 -1.62 10.99 2.76
N THR A 44 -2.55 10.31 2.11
CA THR A 44 -2.32 9.69 0.79
C THR A 44 -1.91 10.73 -0.25
N ALA A 45 -2.64 11.85 -0.34
CA ALA A 45 -2.35 12.93 -1.28
C ALA A 45 -0.97 13.57 -1.03
N TYR A 46 -0.61 13.79 0.24
CA TYR A 46 0.70 14.31 0.61
C TYR A 46 1.83 13.38 0.19
N LEU A 47 1.71 12.09 0.48
CA LEU A 47 2.70 11.08 0.06
C LEU A 47 2.85 10.99 -1.47
N VAL A 48 1.74 11.04 -2.21
CA VAL A 48 1.75 11.07 -3.68
C VAL A 48 2.50 12.30 -4.20
N GLN A 49 2.27 13.48 -3.60
CA GLN A 49 2.98 14.71 -3.94
C GLN A 49 4.49 14.56 -3.68
N GLU A 50 4.89 14.17 -2.48
CA GLU A 50 6.30 14.06 -2.09
C GLU A 50 7.05 13.03 -2.95
N PHE A 51 6.49 11.84 -3.15
CA PHE A 51 7.12 10.83 -4.01
C PHE A 51 7.21 11.29 -5.47
N THR A 52 6.21 12.05 -5.95
CA THR A 52 6.24 12.61 -7.31
C THR A 52 7.38 13.62 -7.46
N LEU A 53 7.57 14.49 -6.49
CA LEU A 53 8.69 15.42 -6.47
C LEU A 53 10.04 14.68 -6.44
N LEU A 54 10.18 13.70 -5.55
CA LEU A 54 11.40 12.92 -5.40
C LEU A 54 11.80 12.17 -6.68
N TYR A 55 10.90 11.36 -7.24
CA TYR A 55 11.26 10.60 -8.44
C TYR A 55 11.48 11.50 -9.68
N THR A 56 10.82 12.64 -9.72
CA THR A 56 11.03 13.63 -10.81
C THR A 56 12.39 14.30 -10.69
N GLN A 57 12.77 14.78 -9.50
CA GLN A 57 14.07 15.39 -9.24
C GLN A 57 15.23 14.42 -9.48
N LEU A 58 15.05 13.16 -9.09
CA LEU A 58 16.04 12.10 -9.27
C LEU A 58 16.03 11.46 -10.67
N GLN A 59 15.13 11.91 -11.55
CA GLN A 59 14.94 11.39 -12.91
C GLN A 59 14.71 9.88 -12.96
N LEU A 60 14.04 9.32 -11.93
CA LEU A 60 13.72 7.90 -11.86
C LEU A 60 12.54 7.56 -12.79
N PRO A 61 12.55 6.38 -13.41
CA PRO A 61 11.48 5.96 -14.33
C PRO A 61 10.23 5.49 -13.60
N TYR A 62 9.80 6.23 -12.58
CA TYR A 62 8.68 5.86 -11.74
C TYR A 62 7.38 6.59 -12.11
N ARG A 63 6.26 6.05 -11.64
CA ARG A 63 4.93 6.66 -11.71
C ARG A 63 4.05 6.16 -10.58
N ILE A 64 3.02 6.93 -10.23
CA ILE A 64 1.98 6.56 -9.28
C ILE A 64 0.64 6.52 -10.03
N PRO A 65 0.06 5.35 -10.30
CA PRO A 65 -1.28 5.23 -10.86
C PRO A 65 -2.33 5.43 -9.76
N SER A 66 -3.49 5.98 -10.12
CA SER A 66 -4.55 6.24 -9.15
C SER A 66 -5.35 5.01 -8.73
N LYS A 67 -5.34 3.92 -9.50
CA LYS A 67 -6.24 2.75 -9.29
C LYS A 67 -5.70 1.48 -9.94
N ALA A 68 -4.44 1.16 -9.72
CA ALA A 68 -3.91 -0.12 -10.18
C ALA A 68 -4.10 -1.20 -9.11
N LEU A 69 -4.33 -2.44 -9.55
CA LEU A 69 -4.41 -3.59 -8.68
C LEU A 69 -3.04 -4.22 -8.48
N VAL A 70 -2.80 -4.69 -7.27
CA VAL A 70 -1.71 -5.62 -6.94
C VAL A 70 -2.35 -6.99 -6.69
N LYS A 71 -1.95 -7.99 -7.49
CA LYS A 71 -2.49 -9.35 -7.44
C LYS A 71 -1.43 -10.30 -6.90
N PRO A 72 -1.54 -10.77 -5.65
CA PRO A 72 -0.67 -11.83 -5.13
C PRO A 72 -0.82 -13.13 -5.93
N PRO A 73 0.27 -13.93 -6.05
CA PRO A 73 0.23 -15.18 -6.81
C PRO A 73 -0.66 -16.22 -6.15
N ALA A 74 -1.28 -17.08 -6.97
CA ALA A 74 -2.08 -18.23 -6.55
C ALA A 74 -3.25 -17.92 -5.59
N LYS A 75 -3.76 -16.68 -5.59
CA LYS A 75 -4.91 -16.25 -4.77
C LYS A 75 -5.96 -15.52 -5.59
N ASP A 76 -7.22 -15.67 -5.20
CA ASP A 76 -8.31 -14.81 -5.65
C ASP A 76 -8.34 -13.55 -4.78
N THR A 77 -7.29 -12.73 -4.96
CA THR A 77 -7.03 -11.52 -4.18
C THR A 77 -6.50 -10.42 -5.09
N GLY A 78 -6.94 -9.19 -4.85
CA GLY A 78 -6.47 -8.01 -5.56
C GLY A 78 -6.62 -6.78 -4.68
N TYR A 79 -5.49 -6.16 -4.32
CA TYR A 79 -5.42 -4.96 -3.49
C TYR A 79 -5.28 -3.70 -4.33
N ILE A 80 -5.80 -2.58 -3.83
CA ILE A 80 -5.57 -1.24 -4.38
C ILE A 80 -4.80 -0.44 -3.32
N PRO A 81 -3.47 -0.47 -3.30
CA PRO A 81 -2.69 0.29 -2.33
C PRO A 81 -3.00 1.79 -2.39
N ASP A 82 -2.99 2.46 -1.24
CA ASP A 82 -3.23 3.90 -1.15
C ASP A 82 -2.18 4.69 -1.94
N VAL A 83 -0.91 4.28 -1.87
CA VAL A 83 0.15 4.78 -2.76
C VAL A 83 0.90 3.63 -3.39
N LEU A 84 0.89 3.53 -4.70
CA LEU A 84 1.60 2.51 -5.46
C LEU A 84 2.64 3.13 -6.40
N LEU A 85 3.92 3.00 -6.06
CA LEU A 85 5.01 3.45 -6.91
C LEU A 85 5.41 2.33 -7.88
N LEU A 86 5.36 2.59 -9.19
CA LEU A 86 5.67 1.62 -10.23
C LEU A 86 6.90 2.02 -11.04
N ASN A 87 7.75 1.05 -11.34
CA ASN A 87 8.82 1.20 -12.31
C ASN A 87 8.26 1.05 -13.74
N ARG A 88 8.23 2.16 -14.49
CA ARG A 88 7.70 2.19 -15.86
C ARG A 88 8.38 1.20 -16.81
N LEU A 89 9.66 0.96 -16.61
CA LEU A 89 10.44 0.04 -17.47
C LEU A 89 10.04 -1.42 -17.24
N ALA A 90 9.65 -1.78 -16.01
CA ALA A 90 9.20 -3.12 -15.66
C ALA A 90 7.79 -3.43 -16.18
N LEU A 91 6.94 -2.41 -16.41
CA LEU A 91 5.55 -2.61 -16.84
C LEU A 91 5.39 -3.32 -18.18
N ALA A 92 6.42 -3.31 -19.02
CA ALA A 92 6.41 -4.04 -20.29
C ALA A 92 6.33 -5.57 -20.11
N SER A 93 6.80 -6.09 -18.97
CA SER A 93 6.76 -7.50 -18.61
C SER A 93 5.52 -7.91 -17.79
N GLU A 94 4.67 -6.94 -17.41
CA GLU A 94 3.46 -7.24 -16.64
C GLU A 94 2.33 -7.75 -17.54
N PRO A 95 1.89 -9.00 -17.36
CA PRO A 95 0.96 -9.64 -18.31
C PRO A 95 -0.45 -9.03 -18.26
N LEU A 96 -0.84 -8.45 -17.13
CA LEU A 96 -2.18 -7.90 -16.93
C LEU A 96 -2.22 -6.36 -16.95
N TRP A 97 -1.08 -5.69 -17.14
CA TRP A 97 -1.02 -4.23 -17.07
C TRP A 97 -1.92 -3.55 -18.12
N LEU A 98 -1.75 -3.90 -19.38
CA LEU A 98 -2.50 -3.25 -20.47
C LEU A 98 -4.00 -3.57 -20.46
N LYS A 99 -4.36 -4.77 -19.97
CA LYS A 99 -5.76 -5.22 -19.98
C LYS A 99 -6.56 -4.71 -18.79
N SER A 100 -5.96 -4.69 -17.60
CA SER A 100 -6.69 -4.45 -16.34
C SER A 100 -5.96 -3.57 -15.34
N ALA A 101 -4.85 -2.90 -15.73
CA ALA A 101 -4.00 -2.12 -14.83
C ALA A 101 -3.62 -2.92 -13.55
N THR A 102 -3.23 -4.17 -13.72
CA THR A 102 -2.91 -5.09 -12.63
C THR A 102 -1.43 -5.45 -12.65
N ILE A 103 -0.80 -5.42 -11.49
CA ILE A 103 0.58 -5.81 -11.25
C ILE A 103 0.60 -7.18 -10.60
N THR A 104 1.43 -8.08 -11.13
CA THR A 104 1.58 -9.46 -10.66
C THR A 104 2.99 -9.78 -10.19
N GLN A 105 3.96 -8.90 -10.47
CA GLN A 105 5.38 -9.10 -10.14
C GLN A 105 5.85 -8.01 -9.18
N GLY A 106 6.34 -8.38 -8.00
CA GLY A 106 6.83 -7.43 -7.00
C GLY A 106 8.01 -6.57 -7.49
N THR A 107 8.80 -7.07 -8.44
CA THR A 107 9.90 -6.32 -9.08
C THR A 107 9.45 -5.09 -9.86
N SER A 108 8.17 -5.01 -10.22
CA SER A 108 7.55 -3.82 -10.83
C SER A 108 7.24 -2.72 -9.82
N ILE A 109 7.29 -3.03 -8.51
CA ILE A 109 6.88 -2.17 -7.39
C ILE A 109 8.11 -1.83 -6.53
N PRO A 110 8.77 -0.67 -6.73
CA PRO A 110 9.84 -0.21 -5.84
C PRO A 110 9.35 0.05 -4.40
N LEU A 111 8.17 0.64 -4.26
CA LEU A 111 7.58 1.00 -2.98
C LEU A 111 6.06 1.06 -3.09
N LEU A 112 5.36 0.64 -2.03
CA LEU A 112 3.95 0.93 -1.84
C LEU A 112 3.65 1.31 -0.39
N VAL A 113 2.52 2.00 -0.18
CA VAL A 113 2.05 2.44 1.14
C VAL A 113 0.59 2.05 1.31
N GLU A 114 0.28 1.57 2.51
CA GLU A 114 -1.07 1.45 3.03
C GLU A 114 -1.24 2.40 4.21
N VAL A 115 -2.27 3.23 4.18
CA VAL A 115 -2.66 4.11 5.27
C VAL A 115 -3.68 3.37 6.12
N VAL A 116 -3.35 3.11 7.37
CA VAL A 116 -4.11 2.20 8.23
C VAL A 116 -5.50 2.74 8.55
N SER A 117 -6.50 1.90 8.34
CA SER A 117 -7.89 2.14 8.73
C SER A 117 -8.33 1.19 9.85
N THR A 118 -9.63 1.14 10.13
CA THR A 118 -10.20 0.24 11.15
C THR A 118 -9.88 -1.25 10.90
N ASN A 119 -9.60 -1.63 9.66
CA ASN A 119 -9.23 -2.99 9.27
C ASN A 119 -7.71 -3.23 9.37
N TRP A 120 -7.02 -2.59 10.29
CA TRP A 120 -5.56 -2.63 10.48
C TRP A 120 -4.92 -4.03 10.38
N ARG A 121 -5.70 -5.12 10.65
CA ARG A 121 -5.22 -6.49 10.53
C ARG A 121 -4.90 -6.88 9.09
N ASP A 122 -5.58 -6.29 8.12
CA ASP A 122 -5.32 -6.57 6.71
C ASP A 122 -3.93 -6.02 6.36
N ASP A 123 -3.60 -4.79 6.78
CA ASP A 123 -2.32 -4.14 6.47
C ASP A 123 -1.14 -4.79 7.21
N TYR A 124 -1.30 -5.07 8.52
CA TYR A 124 -0.22 -5.63 9.35
C TYR A 124 -0.03 -7.14 9.23
N LEU A 125 -0.98 -7.88 8.66
CA LEU A 125 -0.92 -9.35 8.59
C LEU A 125 -1.05 -9.87 7.17
N LYS A 126 -2.20 -9.67 6.51
CA LYS A 126 -2.48 -10.26 5.19
C LYS A 126 -1.64 -9.61 4.10
N LYS A 127 -1.79 -8.30 3.94
CA LYS A 127 -1.06 -7.54 2.91
C LYS A 127 0.45 -7.61 3.16
N LEU A 128 0.91 -7.53 4.43
CA LEU A 128 2.31 -7.71 4.77
C LEU A 128 2.88 -9.03 4.24
N ALA A 129 2.21 -10.15 4.52
CA ALA A 129 2.67 -11.47 4.08
C ALA A 129 2.59 -11.63 2.55
N ASP A 130 1.55 -11.09 1.92
CA ASP A 130 1.37 -11.17 0.48
C ASP A 130 2.39 -10.32 -0.28
N TYR A 131 2.70 -9.12 0.19
CA TYR A 131 3.69 -8.23 -0.40
C TYR A 131 5.12 -8.76 -0.23
N GLU A 132 5.42 -9.37 0.93
CA GLU A 132 6.68 -10.07 1.16
C GLU A 132 6.84 -11.25 0.18
N MET A 133 5.82 -12.09 0.08
CA MET A 133 5.81 -13.25 -0.84
C MET A 133 5.95 -12.81 -2.32
N MET A 134 5.39 -11.67 -2.70
CA MET A 134 5.55 -11.10 -4.04
C MET A 134 6.97 -10.57 -4.30
N GLY A 135 7.77 -10.36 -3.27
CA GLY A 135 9.09 -9.78 -3.39
C GLY A 135 9.08 -8.26 -3.59
N ILE A 136 8.10 -7.55 -3.06
CA ILE A 136 8.04 -6.08 -3.10
C ILE A 136 9.14 -5.51 -2.22
N LEU A 137 9.98 -4.62 -2.78
CA LEU A 137 11.21 -4.19 -2.12
C LEU A 137 10.98 -3.35 -0.87
N GLU A 138 9.96 -2.50 -0.89
CA GLU A 138 9.66 -1.60 0.22
C GLU A 138 8.15 -1.44 0.41
N TYR A 139 7.67 -1.69 1.63
CA TYR A 139 6.28 -1.54 2.03
C TYR A 139 6.17 -0.66 3.26
N TRP A 140 5.33 0.37 3.21
CA TRP A 140 5.05 1.25 4.34
C TRP A 140 3.66 1.01 4.90
N ILE A 141 3.58 0.96 6.24
CA ILE A 141 2.31 0.92 6.99
C ILE A 141 2.22 2.24 7.77
N ALA A 142 1.35 3.13 7.31
CA ALA A 142 1.17 4.46 7.88
C ALA A 142 0.00 4.47 8.87
N ASP A 143 0.28 4.13 10.13
CA ASP A 143 -0.73 4.07 11.21
C ASP A 143 -0.80 5.39 11.99
N TYR A 144 -1.42 6.38 11.38
CA TYR A 144 -1.55 7.73 11.91
C TYR A 144 -2.47 7.83 13.14
N ALA A 145 -3.45 6.94 13.26
CA ALA A 145 -4.43 6.91 14.34
C ALA A 145 -4.11 5.88 15.44
N ALA A 146 -2.92 5.24 15.40
CA ALA A 146 -2.48 4.22 16.35
C ALA A 146 -3.49 3.06 16.52
N LEU A 147 -4.08 2.59 15.43
CA LEU A 147 -5.09 1.52 15.42
C LEU A 147 -4.48 0.13 15.56
N GLY A 148 -3.26 -0.05 15.12
CA GLY A 148 -2.54 -1.33 15.12
C GLY A 148 -2.52 -2.02 16.49
N GLY A 149 -2.29 -3.32 16.49
CA GLY A 149 -2.15 -4.07 17.75
C GLY A 149 -0.86 -3.68 18.50
N ILE A 150 -0.86 -3.75 19.83
CA ILE A 150 0.31 -3.41 20.68
C ILE A 150 1.60 -4.12 20.26
N ARG A 151 1.50 -5.34 19.75
CA ARG A 151 2.65 -6.10 19.23
C ARG A 151 3.29 -5.45 17.98
N HIS A 152 2.54 -4.59 17.28
CA HIS A 152 2.98 -3.93 16.05
C HIS A 152 3.42 -2.50 16.28
N ILE A 153 2.78 -1.77 17.19
CA ILE A 153 3.05 -0.34 17.43
C ILE A 153 3.44 0.00 18.87
N GLY A 154 3.59 -1.02 19.74
CA GLY A 154 4.05 -0.84 21.14
C GLY A 154 2.92 -0.54 22.12
N ASP A 155 3.31 -0.39 23.40
CA ASP A 155 2.46 -0.02 24.53
C ASP A 155 3.19 1.05 25.36
N PRO A 156 2.65 2.29 25.50
CA PRO A 156 1.39 2.76 24.92
C PRO A 156 1.39 2.80 23.40
N LYS A 157 0.22 2.69 22.79
CA LYS A 157 0.05 2.84 21.35
C LYS A 157 0.30 4.28 20.93
N GLU A 158 1.09 4.48 19.90
CA GLU A 158 1.39 5.79 19.33
C GLU A 158 1.31 5.75 17.80
N PRO A 159 0.97 6.88 17.13
CA PRO A 159 1.06 6.99 15.69
C PRO A 159 2.44 6.54 15.19
N THR A 160 2.44 5.54 14.31
CA THR A 160 3.67 4.85 13.90
C THR A 160 3.70 4.63 12.38
N LEU A 161 4.80 5.02 11.75
CA LEU A 161 5.13 4.61 10.39
C LEU A 161 6.07 3.41 10.45
N SER A 162 5.64 2.28 9.90
CA SER A 162 6.49 1.09 9.76
C SER A 162 7.00 1.00 8.32
N VAL A 163 8.32 0.97 8.14
CA VAL A 163 8.99 0.73 6.85
C VAL A 163 9.49 -0.69 6.84
N CYS A 164 8.90 -1.51 5.98
CA CYS A 164 9.24 -2.91 5.76
C CYS A 164 10.15 -2.98 4.54
N GLN A 165 11.42 -3.31 4.73
CA GLN A 165 12.42 -3.49 3.69
C GLN A 165 12.64 -4.98 3.43
N LEU A 166 12.52 -5.41 2.18
CA LEU A 166 12.82 -6.80 1.80
C LEU A 166 14.33 -7.05 1.80
N VAL A 167 14.78 -7.98 2.64
CA VAL A 167 16.18 -8.39 2.74
C VAL A 167 16.23 -9.91 2.79
N GLU A 168 16.91 -10.53 1.83
CA GLU A 168 17.04 -12.00 1.76
C GLU A 168 15.69 -12.75 1.76
N GLY A 169 14.64 -12.13 1.19
CA GLY A 169 13.31 -12.71 1.06
C GLY A 169 12.38 -12.48 2.24
N GLU A 170 12.80 -11.75 3.26
CA GLU A 170 12.00 -11.44 4.46
C GLU A 170 11.97 -9.93 4.73
N TYR A 171 10.86 -9.42 5.25
CA TYR A 171 10.76 -8.03 5.65
C TYR A 171 11.47 -7.74 6.96
N ARG A 172 12.44 -6.80 6.91
CA ARG A 172 13.01 -6.15 8.10
C ARG A 172 12.23 -4.87 8.35
N ILE A 173 11.56 -4.79 9.51
CA ILE A 173 10.68 -3.69 9.85
C ILE A 173 11.41 -2.69 10.73
N ARG A 174 11.39 -1.41 10.32
CA ARG A 174 11.82 -0.27 11.13
C ARG A 174 10.62 0.61 11.41
N GLN A 175 10.51 1.11 12.63
CA GLN A 175 9.44 1.99 13.06
C GLN A 175 9.95 3.40 13.29
N PHE A 176 9.15 4.38 12.89
CA PHE A 176 9.43 5.80 13.03
C PHE A 176 8.21 6.49 13.65
N ARG A 177 8.45 7.50 14.51
CA ARG A 177 7.41 8.23 15.24
C ARG A 177 7.74 9.71 15.35
N GLY A 178 6.71 10.56 15.49
CA GLY A 178 6.87 11.99 15.72
C GLY A 178 7.82 12.63 14.71
N THR A 179 8.89 13.22 15.18
CA THR A 179 9.90 13.90 14.36
C THR A 179 11.03 12.99 13.85
N ASP A 180 10.90 11.66 14.02
CA ASP A 180 11.88 10.72 13.48
C ASP A 180 11.98 10.88 11.95
N ARG A 181 13.19 11.09 11.46
CA ARG A 181 13.46 11.09 10.02
C ARG A 181 13.30 9.69 9.45
N ILE A 182 12.49 9.56 8.41
CA ILE A 182 12.22 8.29 7.77
C ILE A 182 13.41 7.87 6.91
N ILE A 183 13.79 6.60 7.01
CA ILE A 183 14.83 6.00 6.18
C ILE A 183 14.17 5.08 5.17
N SER A 184 14.18 5.49 3.89
CA SER A 184 13.64 4.76 2.75
C SER A 184 14.77 4.20 1.90
N PRO A 185 14.83 2.87 1.65
CA PRO A 185 15.73 2.29 0.65
C PRO A 185 15.50 2.82 -0.77
N THR A 186 14.24 3.06 -1.16
CA THR A 186 13.88 3.58 -2.48
C THR A 186 14.30 5.05 -2.65
N PHE A 187 14.24 5.84 -1.58
CA PHE A 187 14.61 7.27 -1.56
C PHE A 187 15.60 7.59 -0.44
N PRO A 188 16.87 7.18 -0.54
CA PRO A 188 17.84 7.25 0.58
C PRO A 188 18.15 8.68 1.03
N ASN A 189 17.93 9.68 0.17
CA ASN A 189 18.16 11.11 0.48
C ASN A 189 16.86 11.86 0.83
N MET A 190 15.76 11.12 1.05
CA MET A 190 14.49 11.74 1.46
C MET A 190 14.64 12.45 2.81
N ASP A 191 14.10 13.64 2.90
CA ASP A 191 14.09 14.45 4.12
C ASP A 191 12.66 14.70 4.59
N LEU A 192 12.02 13.61 5.00
CA LEU A 192 10.68 13.60 5.59
C LEU A 192 10.71 12.95 6.97
N ASN A 193 9.89 13.48 7.88
CA ASN A 193 9.61 12.87 9.17
C ASN A 193 8.14 12.42 9.26
N VAL A 194 7.83 11.60 10.29
CA VAL A 194 6.50 11.01 10.45
C VAL A 194 5.43 12.06 10.69
N GLU A 195 5.74 13.09 11.48
CA GLU A 195 4.81 14.16 11.81
C GLU A 195 4.36 14.93 10.55
N GLN A 196 5.26 15.22 9.62
CA GLN A 196 4.93 15.86 8.34
C GLN A 196 3.93 15.02 7.54
N ILE A 197 4.15 13.70 7.47
CA ILE A 197 3.27 12.78 6.75
C ILE A 197 1.89 12.73 7.42
N PHE A 198 1.84 12.51 8.72
CA PHE A 198 0.58 12.31 9.43
C PHE A 198 -0.26 13.58 9.57
N ARG A 199 0.34 14.74 9.37
CA ARG A 199 -0.38 16.02 9.22
C ARG A 199 -0.83 16.28 7.78
N GLY A 200 -0.55 15.41 6.82
CA GLY A 200 -0.85 15.63 5.41
C GLY A 200 -0.18 16.90 4.85
N GLY A 201 1.01 17.27 5.39
CA GLY A 201 1.70 18.50 5.02
C GLY A 201 1.06 19.81 5.53
N SER A 202 0.00 19.73 6.32
CA SER A 202 -0.62 20.94 6.91
C SER A 202 0.29 21.52 7.99
N GLU A 203 0.71 22.77 7.82
CA GLU A 203 1.26 23.58 8.91
C GLU A 203 0.11 24.00 9.83
N ARG A 204 0.04 23.45 11.04
CA ARG A 204 -0.84 23.93 12.11
C ARG A 204 -0.01 24.51 13.23
#